data_1d3d2418a989419c8a058408aa3816bb
#
_entry.id   1d3d2418a989419c8a058408aa3816bb
#
_cell.length_a   1.000
_cell.length_b   1.000
_cell.length_c   1.000
_cell.angle_alpha   90.00
_cell.angle_beta   90.00
_cell.angle_gamma   90.00
#
_symmetry.space_group_name_H-M   'P 1'
#
loop_
_entity.id
_entity.type
_entity.pdbx_description
1 polymer ?
#
loop_
_entity_poly.entity_id
_entity_poly.type
_entity_poly.pdbx_seq_one_letter_code
_entity_poly.pdbx_strand_id
1 'polypeptide(L)'
;NIANYDYGAYAEPIDPESAWGVSLIRFGVDDILNTSDLIDEDGNIDYSRISKFSTADYGFTFSYARKLKVPGFQYGVNAKIIRRVIGDFANSWGFGFDVGLQFERNGWNYGLMLRDITTTYNVWNINEDEFDKLPEIGGIVQDLPQSTEITLPKAQIGISKQFDFHYDYGLLVAMNLNMEFTKTNDYIATDFVSVAPALGFQFDYTKVVFLRAGFGNFQNEVQLDNSESFSFQ
;
A
#
# COMPACT_ATOMS: atom_id res chain seq x y z
N ASN A 1 -8.99 2.46 -20.43
CA ASN A 1 -7.81 1.76 -19.90
C ASN A 1 -8.19 1.15 -18.56
N ILE A 2 -7.92 -0.13 -18.40
CA ILE A 2 -8.21 -0.88 -17.17
C ILE A 2 -6.85 -1.13 -16.51
N ALA A 3 -6.78 -0.87 -15.20
CA ALA A 3 -5.62 -1.22 -14.41
C ALA A 3 -5.53 -2.74 -14.27
N ASN A 4 -4.33 -3.28 -14.42
CA ASN A 4 -4.02 -4.70 -14.24
C ASN A 4 -3.33 -4.89 -12.88
N TYR A 5 -3.75 -5.91 -12.16
CA TYR A 5 -3.18 -6.28 -10.88
C TYR A 5 -2.82 -7.76 -10.90
N ASP A 6 -1.54 -8.05 -10.78
CA ASP A 6 -1.01 -9.40 -10.78
C ASP A 6 -0.33 -9.67 -9.44
N TYR A 7 -0.56 -10.84 -8.86
CA TYR A 7 0.05 -11.25 -7.60
C TYR A 7 0.47 -12.72 -7.65
N GLY A 8 1.69 -12.97 -7.21
CA GLY A 8 2.22 -14.32 -7.02
C GLY A 8 3.01 -14.41 -5.73
N ALA A 9 2.88 -15.52 -5.00
CA ALA A 9 3.63 -15.76 -3.78
C ALA A 9 3.99 -17.23 -3.62
N TYR A 10 5.13 -17.46 -2.95
CA TYR A 10 5.59 -18.78 -2.52
C TYR A 10 6.11 -18.69 -1.09
N ALA A 11 5.80 -19.69 -0.28
CA ALA A 11 6.32 -19.80 1.08
C ALA A 11 6.61 -21.24 1.44
N GLU A 12 7.66 -21.46 2.23
CA GLU A 12 8.13 -22.77 2.63
C GLU A 12 8.62 -22.76 4.08
N PRO A 13 8.27 -23.75 4.90
CA PRO A 13 8.86 -23.93 6.22
C PRO A 13 10.34 -24.32 6.12
N ILE A 14 11.19 -23.67 6.92
CA ILE A 14 12.60 -24.05 7.09
C ILE A 14 12.70 -25.16 8.15
N ASP A 15 11.97 -24.97 9.24
CA ASP A 15 11.87 -25.88 10.38
C ASP A 15 10.48 -25.73 11.03
N PRO A 16 10.11 -26.51 12.08
CA PRO A 16 8.80 -26.41 12.75
C PRO A 16 8.50 -25.04 13.36
N GLU A 17 9.51 -24.18 13.53
CA GLU A 17 9.39 -22.88 14.17
C GLU A 17 9.60 -21.71 13.21
N SER A 18 10.11 -21.92 12.00
CA SER A 18 10.45 -20.86 11.07
C SER A 18 10.05 -21.16 9.62
N ALA A 19 9.75 -20.10 8.88
CA ALA A 19 9.42 -20.15 7.47
C ALA A 19 9.98 -18.92 6.75
N TRP A 20 10.20 -19.08 5.45
CA TRP A 20 10.51 -17.98 4.54
C TRP A 20 9.49 -17.91 3.40
N GLY A 21 9.44 -16.80 2.73
CA GLY A 21 8.59 -16.63 1.57
C GLY A 21 9.05 -15.50 0.67
N VAL A 22 8.59 -15.55 -0.56
CA VAL A 22 8.76 -14.48 -1.55
C VAL A 22 7.42 -14.12 -2.15
N SER A 23 7.21 -12.87 -2.47
CA SER A 23 6.05 -12.45 -3.24
C SER A 23 6.42 -11.40 -4.27
N LEU A 24 5.65 -11.39 -5.34
CA LEU A 24 5.69 -10.39 -6.39
C LEU A 24 4.28 -9.83 -6.57
N ILE A 25 4.20 -8.52 -6.58
CA ILE A 25 3.00 -7.77 -6.94
C ILE A 25 3.34 -6.88 -8.13
N ARG A 26 2.43 -6.82 -9.10
CA ARG A 26 2.48 -5.87 -10.21
C ARG A 26 1.16 -5.14 -10.28
N PHE A 27 1.25 -3.83 -10.33
CA PHE A 27 0.13 -2.97 -10.66
C PHE A 27 0.50 -2.13 -11.89
N GLY A 28 -0.33 -2.15 -12.93
CA GLY A 28 0.00 -1.45 -14.17
C GLY A 28 -1.22 -0.94 -14.91
N VAL A 29 -1.01 0.08 -15.70
CA VAL A 29 -1.99 0.64 -16.63
C VAL A 29 -1.34 0.68 -18.00
N ASP A 30 -1.93 -0.01 -18.96
CA ASP A 30 -1.45 -0.09 -20.32
C ASP A 30 -2.26 0.84 -21.25
N ASP A 31 -1.73 1.12 -22.43
CA ASP A 31 -2.38 1.91 -23.49
C ASP A 31 -2.75 3.33 -23.06
N ILE A 32 -1.94 3.99 -22.25
CA ILE A 32 -2.11 5.42 -21.92
C ILE A 32 -1.74 6.24 -23.17
N LEU A 33 -2.64 7.12 -23.61
CA LEU A 33 -2.37 7.97 -24.76
C LEU A 33 -1.35 9.05 -24.40
N ASN A 34 -0.26 9.09 -25.16
CA ASN A 34 0.69 10.18 -25.12
C ASN A 34 0.33 11.20 -26.21
N THR A 35 0.01 12.40 -25.79
CA THR A 35 -0.37 13.52 -26.64
C THR A 35 0.67 14.66 -26.61
N SER A 36 1.89 14.40 -26.14
CA SER A 36 2.95 15.42 -26.03
C SER A 36 3.29 16.04 -27.36
N ASP A 37 3.32 15.25 -28.42
CA ASP A 37 3.66 15.68 -29.77
C ASP A 37 2.42 16.04 -30.65
N LEU A 38 1.23 16.17 -30.02
CA LEU A 38 -0.04 16.39 -30.72
C LEU A 38 -0.04 17.67 -31.54
N ILE A 39 0.66 18.72 -31.07
CA ILE A 39 0.76 20.02 -31.72
C ILE A 39 2.11 20.07 -32.43
N ASP A 40 2.08 20.35 -33.76
CA ASP A 40 3.29 20.52 -34.56
C ASP A 40 3.94 21.91 -34.34
N GLU A 41 5.13 22.12 -34.92
CA GLU A 41 5.88 23.38 -34.82
C GLU A 41 5.11 24.59 -35.43
N ASP A 42 4.15 24.34 -36.32
CA ASP A 42 3.31 25.36 -36.97
C ASP A 42 2.02 25.62 -36.14
N GLY A 43 1.80 24.91 -35.02
CA GLY A 43 0.64 25.05 -34.14
C GLY A 43 -0.59 24.26 -34.62
N ASN A 44 -0.47 23.35 -35.60
CA ASN A 44 -1.56 22.50 -36.04
C ASN A 44 -1.67 21.22 -35.22
N ILE A 45 -2.89 20.71 -35.08
CA ILE A 45 -3.16 19.44 -34.40
C ILE A 45 -2.98 18.28 -35.38
N ASP A 46 -2.01 17.40 -35.08
CA ASP A 46 -1.74 16.18 -35.85
C ASP A 46 -2.00 14.92 -35.02
N TYR A 47 -3.17 14.31 -35.18
CA TYR A 47 -3.57 13.10 -34.45
C TYR A 47 -2.73 11.87 -34.81
N SER A 48 -1.96 11.86 -35.88
CA SER A 48 -1.08 10.76 -36.27
C SER A 48 0.14 10.63 -35.32
N ARG A 49 0.43 11.68 -34.56
CA ARG A 49 1.54 11.74 -33.59
C ARG A 49 1.17 11.20 -32.22
N ILE A 50 -0.10 10.80 -32.00
CA ILE A 50 -0.50 10.17 -30.74
C ILE A 50 0.19 8.82 -30.65
N SER A 51 1.00 8.67 -29.62
CA SER A 51 1.63 7.41 -29.24
C SER A 51 0.98 6.83 -27.97
N LYS A 52 1.41 5.65 -27.55
CA LYS A 52 0.93 5.02 -26.33
C LYS A 52 2.09 4.65 -25.45
N PHE A 53 1.89 4.74 -24.14
CA PHE A 53 2.84 4.25 -23.15
C PHE A 53 2.11 3.47 -22.05
N SER A 54 2.86 2.78 -21.21
CA SER A 54 2.35 2.04 -20.07
C SER A 54 3.05 2.46 -18.79
N THR A 55 2.36 2.37 -17.68
CA THR A 55 2.96 2.51 -16.34
C THR A 55 2.86 1.21 -15.59
N ALA A 56 3.88 0.88 -14.81
CA ALA A 56 3.85 -0.32 -13.98
C ALA A 56 4.69 -0.14 -12.70
N ASP A 57 4.09 -0.56 -11.58
CA ASP A 57 4.73 -0.66 -10.29
C ASP A 57 4.93 -2.15 -9.95
N TYR A 58 6.14 -2.54 -9.60
CA TYR A 58 6.49 -3.89 -9.17
C TYR A 58 6.97 -3.85 -7.73
N GLY A 59 6.45 -4.74 -6.90
CA GLY A 59 6.92 -4.93 -5.53
C GLY A 59 7.40 -6.36 -5.33
N PHE A 60 8.69 -6.54 -5.05
CA PHE A 60 9.27 -7.81 -4.65
C PHE A 60 9.45 -7.81 -3.15
N THR A 61 8.93 -8.83 -2.46
CA THR A 61 9.08 -8.96 -1.02
C THR A 61 9.70 -10.30 -0.69
N PHE A 62 10.75 -10.26 0.11
CA PHE A 62 11.33 -11.42 0.78
C PHE A 62 10.91 -11.36 2.25
N SER A 63 10.33 -12.46 2.75
CA SER A 63 9.77 -12.55 4.10
C SER A 63 10.44 -13.68 4.88
N TYR A 64 10.67 -13.43 6.15
CA TYR A 64 11.09 -14.45 7.12
C TYR A 64 10.26 -14.32 8.40
N ALA A 65 9.79 -15.45 8.94
CA ALA A 65 9.03 -15.47 10.18
C ALA A 65 9.53 -16.61 11.08
N ARG A 66 9.47 -16.38 12.42
CA ARG A 66 9.87 -17.36 13.40
C ARG A 66 9.06 -17.26 14.69
N LYS A 67 8.74 -18.41 15.27
CA LYS A 67 8.22 -18.54 16.63
C LYS A 67 9.35 -18.32 17.65
N LEU A 68 9.08 -17.55 18.68
CA LEU A 68 10.03 -17.35 19.77
C LEU A 68 9.94 -18.48 20.78
N LYS A 69 10.98 -18.64 21.60
CA LYS A 69 10.97 -19.61 22.72
C LYS A 69 9.91 -19.32 23.77
N VAL A 70 9.38 -18.09 23.79
CA VAL A 70 8.25 -17.69 24.65
C VAL A 70 6.97 -18.15 23.98
N PRO A 71 6.17 -19.04 24.62
CA PRO A 71 4.96 -19.56 24.00
C PRO A 71 3.99 -18.46 23.56
N GLY A 72 3.47 -18.59 22.36
CA GLY A 72 2.54 -17.64 21.76
C GLY A 72 3.19 -16.45 21.04
N PHE A 73 4.49 -16.19 21.23
CA PHE A 73 5.18 -15.11 20.52
C PHE A 73 5.79 -15.58 19.20
N GLN A 74 5.60 -14.77 18.18
CA GLN A 74 6.25 -14.92 16.88
C GLN A 74 6.58 -13.55 16.28
N TYR A 75 7.61 -13.51 15.43
CA TYR A 75 8.00 -12.31 14.72
C TYR A 75 8.18 -12.61 13.23
N GLY A 76 8.07 -11.57 12.43
CA GLY A 76 8.35 -11.62 11.00
C GLY A 76 9.08 -10.35 10.56
N VAL A 77 9.88 -10.50 9.52
CA VAL A 77 10.58 -9.38 8.87
C VAL A 77 10.40 -9.50 7.36
N ASN A 78 10.25 -8.37 6.70
CA ASN A 78 10.21 -8.29 5.25
C ASN A 78 11.30 -7.34 4.75
N ALA A 79 11.95 -7.73 3.67
CA ALA A 79 12.76 -6.85 2.84
C ALA A 79 12.01 -6.63 1.51
N LYS A 80 11.84 -5.37 1.10
CA LYS A 80 11.07 -4.99 -0.09
C LYS A 80 11.97 -4.30 -1.10
N ILE A 81 11.80 -4.65 -2.37
CA ILE A 81 12.37 -3.95 -3.51
C ILE A 81 11.19 -3.47 -4.36
N ILE A 82 11.15 -2.19 -4.62
CA ILE A 82 10.10 -1.55 -5.41
C ILE A 82 10.73 -1.06 -6.71
N ARG A 83 10.11 -1.40 -7.83
CA ARG A 83 10.49 -0.90 -9.15
C ARG A 83 9.27 -0.23 -9.77
N ARG A 84 9.40 1.04 -10.14
CA ARG A 84 8.34 1.80 -10.81
C ARG A 84 8.82 2.24 -12.17
N VAL A 85 7.95 2.16 -13.16
CA VAL A 85 8.24 2.54 -14.55
C VAL A 85 7.08 3.35 -15.08
N ILE A 86 7.37 4.50 -15.68
CA ILE A 86 6.39 5.40 -16.29
C ILE A 86 6.82 5.62 -17.73
N GLY A 87 6.42 4.71 -18.63
CA GLY A 87 6.82 4.75 -20.03
C GLY A 87 8.34 4.92 -20.18
N ASP A 88 8.73 5.78 -21.09
CA ASP A 88 10.10 6.21 -21.32
C ASP A 88 10.49 7.45 -20.50
N PHE A 89 9.52 8.04 -19.77
CA PHE A 89 9.70 9.30 -19.04
C PHE A 89 10.51 9.16 -17.76
N ALA A 90 10.20 8.12 -16.96
CA ALA A 90 10.85 7.96 -15.67
C ALA A 90 10.81 6.52 -15.16
N ASN A 91 11.77 6.20 -14.34
CA ASN A 91 11.78 4.94 -13.60
C ASN A 91 12.40 5.12 -12.22
N SER A 92 12.00 4.30 -11.25
CA SER A 92 12.59 4.36 -9.92
C SER A 92 12.89 2.99 -9.34
N TRP A 93 13.80 2.98 -8.38
CA TRP A 93 14.08 1.88 -7.49
C TRP A 93 13.90 2.31 -6.05
N GLY A 94 13.21 1.49 -5.26
CA GLY A 94 12.99 1.71 -3.84
C GLY A 94 13.32 0.49 -3.02
N PHE A 95 13.70 0.72 -1.76
CA PHE A 95 14.03 -0.33 -0.79
C PHE A 95 13.38 0.01 0.54
N GLY A 96 12.78 -0.98 1.19
CA GLY A 96 12.14 -0.81 2.48
C GLY A 96 12.14 -2.09 3.29
N PHE A 97 11.93 -1.93 4.61
CA PHE A 97 11.85 -3.04 5.55
C PHE A 97 10.62 -2.92 6.42
N ASP A 98 10.00 -4.07 6.71
CA ASP A 98 8.89 -4.16 7.66
C ASP A 98 9.26 -5.14 8.78
N VAL A 99 8.69 -4.92 9.97
CA VAL A 99 8.79 -5.83 11.11
C VAL A 99 7.42 -6.06 11.70
N GLY A 100 7.08 -7.31 11.95
CA GLY A 100 5.84 -7.73 12.59
C GLY A 100 6.10 -8.53 13.85
N LEU A 101 5.27 -8.33 14.86
CA LEU A 101 5.21 -9.14 16.09
C LEU A 101 3.78 -9.63 16.25
N GLN A 102 3.64 -10.88 16.65
CA GLN A 102 2.36 -11.45 17.03
C GLN A 102 2.48 -12.18 18.37
N PHE A 103 1.43 -12.09 19.16
CA PHE A 103 1.31 -12.81 20.42
C PHE A 103 -0.09 -13.39 20.55
N GLU A 104 -0.15 -14.69 20.80
CA GLU A 104 -1.39 -15.42 20.99
C GLU A 104 -1.42 -16.04 22.41
N ARG A 105 -2.50 -15.79 23.15
CA ARG A 105 -2.74 -16.39 24.46
C ARG A 105 -4.21 -16.45 24.80
N ASN A 106 -4.70 -17.61 25.20
CA ASN A 106 -6.07 -17.85 25.69
C ASN A 106 -7.15 -17.33 24.70
N GLY A 107 -6.93 -17.53 23.38
CA GLY A 107 -7.82 -17.09 22.31
C GLY A 107 -7.80 -15.59 22.04
N TRP A 108 -6.91 -14.84 22.69
CA TRP A 108 -6.56 -13.48 22.33
C TRP A 108 -5.39 -13.48 21.36
N ASN A 109 -5.49 -12.67 20.30
CA ASN A 109 -4.40 -12.42 19.39
C ASN A 109 -4.07 -10.93 19.42
N TYR A 110 -2.79 -10.62 19.54
CA TYR A 110 -2.22 -9.28 19.51
C TYR A 110 -1.25 -9.20 18.34
N GLY A 111 -1.30 -8.13 17.59
CA GLY A 111 -0.43 -7.88 16.46
C GLY A 111 0.16 -6.48 16.51
N LEU A 112 1.42 -6.35 16.16
CA LEU A 112 2.09 -5.10 15.87
C LEU A 112 2.79 -5.25 14.52
N MET A 113 2.53 -4.36 13.60
CA MET A 113 3.21 -4.27 12.31
C MET A 113 3.79 -2.87 12.15
N LEU A 114 5.08 -2.80 11.95
CA LEU A 114 5.79 -1.58 11.57
C LEU A 114 6.20 -1.73 10.11
N ARG A 115 5.67 -0.85 9.27
CA ARG A 115 5.97 -0.81 7.83
C ARG A 115 6.91 0.31 7.53
N ASP A 116 7.78 0.09 6.54
CA ASP A 116 8.74 1.07 6.06
C ASP A 116 9.58 1.68 7.19
N ILE A 117 10.03 0.83 8.14
CA ILE A 117 10.73 1.25 9.38
C ILE A 117 12.02 2.02 9.12
N THR A 118 12.65 1.77 7.99
CA THR A 118 13.87 2.47 7.56
C THR A 118 13.55 3.69 6.70
N THR A 119 12.26 4.05 6.57
CA THR A 119 11.79 4.93 5.50
C THR A 119 12.09 4.31 4.13
N THR A 120 11.09 4.11 3.29
CA THR A 120 11.35 3.60 1.94
C THR A 120 11.76 4.76 1.05
N TYR A 121 12.98 4.68 0.53
CA TYR A 121 13.53 5.64 -0.42
C TYR A 121 13.31 5.13 -1.83
N ASN A 122 12.60 5.89 -2.65
CA ASN A 122 12.51 5.66 -4.09
C ASN A 122 13.40 6.68 -4.79
N VAL A 123 14.40 6.19 -5.51
CA VAL A 123 15.29 7.02 -6.31
C VAL A 123 14.82 6.98 -7.74
N TRP A 124 14.42 8.13 -8.26
CA TRP A 124 13.93 8.31 -9.62
C TRP A 124 15.07 8.65 -10.59
N ASN A 125 15.06 8.00 -11.74
CA ASN A 125 15.81 8.39 -12.90
C ASN A 125 14.82 8.94 -13.92
N ILE A 126 14.90 10.23 -14.20
CA ILE A 126 14.02 10.96 -15.09
C ILE A 126 14.73 11.12 -16.44
N ASN A 127 14.05 10.84 -17.52
CA ASN A 127 14.53 11.07 -18.87
C ASN A 127 14.23 12.53 -19.26
N GLU A 128 15.21 13.40 -19.09
CA GLU A 128 15.09 14.83 -19.37
C GLU A 128 14.72 15.10 -20.82
N ASP A 129 15.27 14.32 -21.78
CA ASP A 129 14.99 14.48 -23.21
C ASP A 129 13.51 14.25 -23.55
N GLU A 130 12.85 13.32 -22.85
CA GLU A 130 11.42 13.07 -23.03
C GLU A 130 10.56 14.07 -22.25
N PHE A 131 11.06 14.58 -21.15
CA PHE A 131 10.37 15.58 -20.33
C PHE A 131 10.35 16.95 -21.01
N ASP A 132 11.44 17.33 -21.66
CA ASP A 132 11.58 18.60 -22.40
C ASP A 132 10.69 18.68 -23.66
N LYS A 133 10.23 17.53 -24.16
CA LYS A 133 9.24 17.48 -25.27
C LYS A 133 7.82 17.84 -24.84
N LEU A 134 7.55 17.87 -23.51
CA LEU A 134 6.22 18.24 -23.03
C LEU A 134 5.96 19.72 -23.33
N PRO A 135 4.81 20.07 -23.93
CA PRO A 135 4.51 21.44 -24.28
C PRO A 135 4.43 22.33 -23.04
N GLU A 136 5.03 23.50 -23.11
CA GLU A 136 4.86 24.53 -22.08
C GLU A 136 3.39 24.96 -22.02
N ILE A 137 2.67 24.55 -20.96
CA ILE A 137 1.28 24.94 -20.77
C ILE A 137 1.26 26.29 -20.06
N GLY A 138 0.89 27.33 -20.83
CA GLY A 138 0.67 28.69 -20.27
C GLY A 138 1.93 29.44 -19.84
N GLY A 139 3.13 29.09 -20.40
CA GLY A 139 4.39 29.75 -20.07
C GLY A 139 4.95 29.38 -18.68
N ILE A 140 4.45 28.30 -18.08
CA ILE A 140 5.00 27.74 -16.85
C ILE A 140 6.05 26.73 -17.26
N VAL A 141 7.33 27.04 -16.98
CA VAL A 141 8.43 26.07 -17.05
C VAL A 141 8.14 25.02 -15.98
N GLN A 142 7.94 23.77 -16.38
CA GLN A 142 7.77 22.68 -15.44
C GLN A 142 9.16 22.36 -14.85
N ASP A 143 9.33 22.63 -13.56
CA ASP A 143 10.52 22.14 -12.85
C ASP A 143 10.51 20.61 -12.85
N LEU A 144 11.69 20.01 -13.09
CA LEU A 144 11.85 18.56 -13.00
C LEU A 144 11.43 18.06 -11.61
N PRO A 145 10.64 16.97 -11.54
CA PRO A 145 10.27 16.39 -10.25
C PRO A 145 11.49 16.03 -9.41
N GLN A 146 11.34 16.05 -8.08
CA GLN A 146 12.43 15.64 -7.19
C GLN A 146 12.84 14.19 -7.48
N SER A 147 14.14 13.94 -7.59
CA SER A 147 14.71 12.62 -7.89
C SER A 147 14.57 11.61 -6.73
N THR A 148 14.07 12.02 -5.59
CA THR A 148 13.92 11.15 -4.41
C THR A 148 12.54 11.33 -3.80
N GLU A 149 11.80 10.22 -3.70
CA GLU A 149 10.51 10.12 -3.02
C GLU A 149 10.69 9.30 -1.74
N ILE A 150 10.10 9.77 -0.65
CA ILE A 150 10.22 9.15 0.67
C ILE A 150 8.84 8.66 1.12
N THR A 151 8.75 7.37 1.46
CA THR A 151 7.57 6.81 2.13
C THR A 151 7.83 6.74 3.63
N LEU A 152 7.04 7.48 4.40
CA LEU A 152 7.17 7.53 5.86
C LEU A 152 6.76 6.20 6.50
N PRO A 153 7.35 5.88 7.67
CA PRO A 153 6.96 4.71 8.44
C PRO A 153 5.47 4.73 8.82
N LYS A 154 4.88 3.52 8.92
CA LYS A 154 3.52 3.32 9.39
C LYS A 154 3.51 2.25 10.46
N ALA A 155 2.63 2.40 11.46
CA ALA A 155 2.41 1.40 12.49
C ALA A 155 0.98 0.89 12.44
N GLN A 156 0.79 -0.40 12.68
CA GLN A 156 -0.52 -1.02 12.80
C GLN A 156 -0.54 -1.89 14.05
N ILE A 157 -1.48 -1.62 14.94
CA ILE A 157 -1.70 -2.39 16.16
C ILE A 157 -3.05 -3.07 16.04
N GLY A 158 -3.08 -4.39 16.28
CA GLY A 158 -4.29 -5.19 16.20
C GLY A 158 -4.51 -6.01 17.46
N ILE A 159 -5.77 -6.18 17.82
CA ILE A 159 -6.21 -7.10 18.86
C ILE A 159 -7.43 -7.84 18.35
N SER A 160 -7.49 -9.15 18.57
CA SER A 160 -8.68 -9.93 18.26
C SER A 160 -8.94 -11.00 19.30
N LYS A 161 -10.21 -11.41 19.40
CA LYS A 161 -10.68 -12.47 20.30
C LYS A 161 -11.64 -13.37 19.56
N GLN A 162 -11.36 -14.67 19.60
CA GLN A 162 -12.30 -15.70 19.17
C GLN A 162 -13.18 -16.12 20.36
N PHE A 163 -14.48 -16.11 20.14
CA PHE A 163 -15.51 -16.63 21.04
C PHE A 163 -16.16 -17.83 20.37
N ASP A 164 -16.07 -18.99 20.97
CA ASP A 164 -16.74 -20.20 20.50
C ASP A 164 -18.01 -20.39 21.30
N PHE A 165 -19.16 -20.34 20.63
CA PHE A 165 -20.49 -20.52 21.20
C PHE A 165 -20.99 -21.89 20.75
N HIS A 166 -21.06 -22.86 21.59
CA HIS A 166 -21.43 -24.19 21.18
C HIS A 166 -20.43 -24.78 20.14
N TYR A 167 -20.56 -26.07 19.84
CA TYR A 167 -19.62 -26.77 18.93
C TYR A 167 -19.65 -26.26 17.48
N ASP A 168 -20.68 -25.53 17.10
CA ASP A 168 -20.96 -25.19 15.70
C ASP A 168 -20.79 -23.70 15.35
N TYR A 169 -20.74 -22.82 16.33
CA TYR A 169 -20.74 -21.37 16.09
C TYR A 169 -19.53 -20.67 16.71
N GLY A 170 -18.93 -19.79 15.93
CA GLY A 170 -17.84 -18.94 16.40
C GLY A 170 -18.07 -17.47 16.04
N LEU A 171 -17.52 -16.58 16.86
CA LEU A 171 -17.50 -15.15 16.63
C LEU A 171 -16.07 -14.64 16.87
N LEU A 172 -15.43 -14.13 15.82
CA LEU A 172 -14.18 -13.37 15.94
C LEU A 172 -14.53 -11.88 15.96
N VAL A 173 -14.04 -11.19 16.98
CA VAL A 173 -14.07 -9.73 17.06
C VAL A 173 -12.63 -9.23 16.96
N ALA A 174 -12.39 -8.27 16.06
CA ALA A 174 -11.08 -7.69 15.84
C ALA A 174 -11.15 -6.16 15.85
N MET A 175 -10.13 -5.54 16.40
CA MET A 175 -9.93 -4.09 16.38
C MET A 175 -8.51 -3.81 15.89
N ASN A 176 -8.37 -2.86 14.96
CA ASN A 176 -7.09 -2.38 14.47
C ASN A 176 -6.99 -0.86 14.63
N LEU A 177 -5.78 -0.39 14.93
CA LEU A 177 -5.39 1.00 14.89
C LEU A 177 -4.28 1.14 13.85
N ASN A 178 -4.59 1.82 12.75
CA ASN A 178 -3.59 2.17 11.74
C ASN A 178 -3.07 3.57 12.05
N MET A 179 -1.76 3.72 12.14
CA MET A 179 -1.08 4.96 12.52
C MET A 179 -0.13 5.38 11.40
N GLU A 180 -0.24 6.61 10.97
CA GLU A 180 0.68 7.27 10.03
C GLU A 180 1.38 8.43 10.72
N PHE A 181 2.71 8.54 10.56
CA PHE A 181 3.53 9.59 11.20
C PHE A 181 3.55 10.85 10.33
N THR A 182 2.37 11.27 9.90
CA THR A 182 2.11 12.50 9.16
C THR A 182 0.66 12.92 9.38
N LYS A 183 0.34 14.16 9.05
CA LYS A 183 -1.05 14.62 9.04
C LYS A 183 -1.78 14.08 7.81
N THR A 184 -2.88 13.39 8.02
CA THR A 184 -3.77 12.89 6.98
C THR A 184 -5.18 13.49 7.16
N ASN A 185 -6.13 13.08 6.32
CA ASN A 185 -7.54 13.44 6.45
C ASN A 185 -8.31 12.50 7.40
N ASP A 186 -7.63 11.66 8.17
CA ASP A 186 -8.25 10.81 9.16
C ASP A 186 -8.95 11.63 10.24
N TYR A 187 -10.05 11.09 10.79
CA TYR A 187 -10.83 11.76 11.83
C TYR A 187 -9.99 12.13 13.08
N ILE A 188 -9.03 11.29 13.42
CA ILE A 188 -8.07 11.55 14.50
C ILE A 188 -6.72 11.86 13.84
N ALA A 189 -6.49 13.13 13.54
CA ALA A 189 -5.24 13.61 12.95
C ALA A 189 -4.67 14.77 13.77
N THR A 190 -3.37 14.67 14.04
CA THR A 190 -2.53 15.73 14.59
C THR A 190 -1.46 16.11 13.57
N ASP A 191 -0.68 17.15 13.84
CA ASP A 191 0.38 17.57 12.90
C ASP A 191 1.49 16.52 12.74
N PHE A 192 1.61 15.53 13.66
CA PHE A 192 2.67 14.55 13.68
C PHE A 192 2.18 13.11 13.52
N VAL A 193 0.94 12.81 13.87
CA VAL A 193 0.38 11.45 13.87
C VAL A 193 -1.09 11.49 13.53
N SER A 194 -1.49 10.63 12.63
CA SER A 194 -2.89 10.34 12.31
C SER A 194 -3.21 8.89 12.67
N VAL A 195 -4.43 8.64 13.16
CA VAL A 195 -4.87 7.33 13.61
C VAL A 195 -6.22 6.99 12.98
N ALA A 196 -6.26 5.89 12.23
CA ALA A 196 -7.46 5.34 11.65
C ALA A 196 -7.85 4.03 12.36
N PRO A 197 -8.87 4.06 13.25
CA PRO A 197 -9.39 2.87 13.89
C PRO A 197 -10.25 2.06 12.92
N ALA A 198 -10.25 0.73 13.09
CA ALA A 198 -11.12 -0.17 12.36
C ALA A 198 -11.61 -1.29 13.27
N LEU A 199 -12.86 -1.72 13.09
CA LEU A 199 -13.51 -2.82 13.80
C LEU A 199 -13.96 -3.87 12.79
N GLY A 200 -13.73 -5.13 13.11
CA GLY A 200 -14.13 -6.26 12.28
C GLY A 200 -14.82 -7.35 13.09
N PHE A 201 -15.78 -8.01 12.47
CA PHE A 201 -16.53 -9.12 13.02
C PHE A 201 -16.54 -10.26 12.00
N GLN A 202 -16.31 -11.48 12.45
CA GLN A 202 -16.49 -12.67 11.64
C GLN A 202 -17.32 -13.65 12.44
N PHE A 203 -18.50 -13.97 11.94
CA PHE A 203 -19.31 -15.08 12.42
C PHE A 203 -19.01 -16.31 11.59
N ASP A 204 -18.79 -17.44 12.21
CA ASP A 204 -18.60 -18.72 11.54
C ASP A 204 -19.60 -19.78 12.03
N TYR A 205 -20.03 -20.62 11.06
CA TYR A 205 -20.82 -21.80 11.32
C TYR A 205 -20.02 -23.04 10.90
N THR A 206 -19.77 -23.93 11.85
CA THR A 206 -18.99 -25.18 11.69
C THR A 206 -17.60 -24.96 11.04
N LYS A 207 -17.07 -23.72 11.08
CA LYS A 207 -15.82 -23.32 10.41
C LYS A 207 -15.82 -23.56 8.89
N VAL A 208 -17.00 -23.64 8.29
CA VAL A 208 -17.22 -23.85 6.84
C VAL A 208 -17.84 -22.62 6.21
N VAL A 209 -18.85 -22.04 6.86
CA VAL A 209 -19.51 -20.81 6.38
C VAL A 209 -19.04 -19.64 7.22
N PHE A 210 -18.63 -18.56 6.57
CA PHE A 210 -18.14 -17.36 7.20
C PHE A 210 -18.91 -16.15 6.72
N LEU A 211 -19.44 -15.36 7.65
CA LEU A 211 -19.99 -14.03 7.41
C LEU A 211 -19.09 -13.00 8.05
N ARG A 212 -18.67 -11.98 7.28
CA ARG A 212 -17.76 -10.93 7.76
C ARG A 212 -18.38 -9.56 7.56
N ALA A 213 -18.18 -8.70 8.55
CA ALA A 213 -18.53 -7.29 8.49
C ALA A 213 -17.43 -6.46 9.14
N GLY A 214 -17.23 -5.24 8.68
CA GLY A 214 -16.22 -4.35 9.25
C GLY A 214 -16.61 -2.89 9.06
N PHE A 215 -16.05 -2.05 9.92
CA PHE A 215 -16.21 -0.60 9.90
C PHE A 215 -14.84 0.03 10.11
N GLY A 216 -14.50 1.03 9.30
CA GLY A 216 -13.22 1.70 9.41
C GLY A 216 -13.13 2.89 8.46
N ASN A 217 -11.91 3.36 8.23
CA ASN A 217 -11.62 4.44 7.31
C ASN A 217 -12.44 5.72 7.58
N PHE A 218 -12.48 6.13 8.86
CA PHE A 218 -13.17 7.34 9.28
C PHE A 218 -12.35 8.57 8.85
N GLN A 219 -12.86 9.31 7.87
CA GLN A 219 -12.19 10.46 7.28
C GLN A 219 -13.04 11.71 7.32
N ASN A 220 -12.38 12.85 7.42
CA ASN A 220 -12.98 14.16 7.21
C ASN A 220 -12.73 14.55 5.74
N GLU A 221 -13.78 14.56 4.94
CA GLU A 221 -13.73 15.03 3.56
C GLU A 221 -14.04 16.52 3.52
N VAL A 222 -13.10 17.30 2.98
CA VAL A 222 -13.34 18.71 2.68
C VAL A 222 -13.98 18.79 1.31
N GLN A 223 -15.24 19.23 1.25
CA GLN A 223 -15.95 19.43 -0.02
C GLN A 223 -15.47 20.70 -0.73
N LEU A 224 -15.76 20.82 -2.02
CA LEU A 224 -15.37 21.97 -2.84
C LEU A 224 -15.92 23.32 -2.34
N ASP A 225 -16.95 23.29 -1.51
CA ASP A 225 -17.55 24.48 -0.85
C ASP A 225 -16.92 24.81 0.52
N ASN A 226 -15.79 24.15 0.87
CA ASN A 226 -15.13 24.20 2.18
C ASN A 226 -15.98 23.68 3.35
N SER A 227 -17.06 22.97 3.10
CA SER A 227 -17.77 22.24 4.16
C SER A 227 -17.04 20.93 4.47
N GLU A 228 -16.99 20.56 5.74
CA GLU A 228 -16.44 19.26 6.17
C GLU A 228 -17.58 18.23 6.20
N SER A 229 -17.38 17.09 5.58
CA SER A 229 -18.28 15.95 5.67
C SER A 229 -17.55 14.74 6.25
N PHE A 230 -18.24 13.99 7.11
CA PHE A 230 -17.74 12.76 7.69
C PHE A 230 -18.04 11.60 6.76
N SER A 231 -17.02 10.82 6.38
CA SER A 231 -17.17 9.58 5.61
C SER A 231 -16.61 8.38 6.38
N PHE A 232 -17.17 7.20 6.13
CA PHE A 232 -16.70 5.92 6.66
C PHE A 232 -16.96 4.80 5.64
N GLN A 233 -16.15 3.73 5.70
CA GLN A 233 -16.28 2.50 4.91
C GLN A 233 -16.37 1.28 5.80
#